data_94d330c757737c3c08fef5cf7f04a178
#
_entry.id   94d330c757737c3c08fef5cf7f04a178
#
_cell.length_a   1.000
_cell.length_b   1.000
_cell.length_c   1.000
_cell.angle_alpha   90.00
_cell.angle_beta   90.00
_cell.angle_gamma   90.00
#
_symmetry.space_group_name_H-M   'P 1'
#
loop_
_entity.id
_entity.type
_entity.pdbx_description
1 polymer ?
#
loop_
_entity_poly.entity_id
_entity_poly.type
_entity_poly.pdbx_seq_one_letter_code
_entity_poly.pdbx_strand_id
1 'polypeptide(L)'
;MSATTGEWPPKSHENPDTALVVNEGVEQPPIINPYIKNFFKKKPALLSVEEYMAGITSGNTTILSQAITLVESNLPAHRDVAQKIIAACQEHTMKSGIQTMRIGITGVPGAGKSTFIEAFGSFITSKGHKLAVLAIDPSSEKSKGSILGDKTRMETLCNDPNAFIRPSPSAGSLGGVARKTRETVILCEAAGFDVIFIETVGVGQSETAVHSMSDFFLLLMLSGAGDDLQGIKRGIMEMSDMIAITKADGNNVEKASMARALYANALHLFPPTESTWVPTALTSSSVTKEGLPEILEKIEEYFTLVKGNGYYQSKRRQQAKFWMYESINEALKNSFYENPVIEKLIVDYEGAVLDGKLESFMAAGELLEKYRNLDK
;
A
#
# COMPACT_ATOMS: atom_id res chain seq x y z
N MET A 1 31.91 6.55 50.99
CA MET A 1 32.84 6.15 49.93
C MET A 1 32.48 6.97 48.70
N SER A 2 33.37 7.91 48.36
CA SER A 2 33.18 8.97 47.39
C SER A 2 33.26 8.47 45.96
N ALA A 3 32.31 8.88 45.14
CA ALA A 3 32.35 8.71 43.69
C ALA A 3 33.30 9.77 43.11
N THR A 4 34.38 9.32 42.52
CA THR A 4 35.36 10.17 41.82
C THR A 4 34.78 10.56 40.48
N THR A 5 34.55 11.84 40.29
CA THR A 5 34.31 12.50 39.00
C THR A 5 35.58 12.40 38.16
N GLY A 6 35.49 11.70 37.04
CA GLY A 6 36.55 11.63 36.04
C GLY A 6 36.68 12.98 35.34
N GLU A 7 37.69 13.71 35.65
CA GLU A 7 38.14 14.88 34.88
C GLU A 7 38.73 14.42 33.55
N TRP A 8 38.25 15.00 32.45
CA TRP A 8 38.86 14.86 31.12
C TRP A 8 40.29 15.45 31.14
N PRO A 9 41.23 14.90 30.37
CA PRO A 9 42.62 15.36 30.38
C PRO A 9 42.73 16.82 29.94
N PRO A 10 43.72 17.55 30.46
CA PRO A 10 43.90 18.97 30.21
C PRO A 10 44.21 19.24 28.72
N LYS A 11 43.74 20.42 28.24
CA LYS A 11 43.99 20.94 26.89
C LYS A 11 45.44 20.72 26.49
N SER A 12 45.67 19.92 25.47
CA SER A 12 47.00 19.70 24.89
C SER A 12 47.47 20.95 24.18
N HIS A 13 48.70 21.33 24.47
CA HIS A 13 49.41 22.42 23.82
C HIS A 13 49.41 22.26 22.31
N GLU A 14 49.21 23.37 21.60
CA GLU A 14 49.30 23.50 20.16
C GLU A 14 50.62 22.88 19.66
N ASN A 15 50.48 21.86 18.83
CA ASN A 15 51.58 21.30 18.09
C ASN A 15 51.56 21.94 16.69
N PRO A 16 52.55 22.79 16.31
CA PRO A 16 52.49 23.59 15.11
C PRO A 16 52.52 22.77 13.78
N ASP A 17 52.73 21.47 13.89
CA ASP A 17 52.87 20.59 12.69
C ASP A 17 51.64 19.74 12.37
N THR A 18 50.49 19.97 12.99
CA THR A 18 49.29 19.26 12.68
C THR A 18 48.27 20.16 11.98
N ALA A 19 47.81 19.75 10.81
CA ALA A 19 46.75 20.43 10.01
C ALA A 19 45.32 20.30 10.62
N LEU A 20 45.19 19.79 11.86
CA LEU A 20 43.91 19.60 12.55
C LEU A 20 43.70 20.77 13.53
N VAL A 21 42.86 21.72 13.15
CA VAL A 21 42.32 22.74 14.04
C VAL A 21 41.04 22.18 14.67
N VAL A 22 41.08 21.92 15.98
CA VAL A 22 39.86 21.57 16.75
C VAL A 22 39.13 22.85 17.07
N ASN A 23 38.11 23.21 16.34
CA ASN A 23 37.21 24.31 16.65
C ASN A 23 36.35 23.95 17.87
N GLU A 24 36.11 24.93 18.77
CA GLU A 24 35.14 24.77 19.85
C GLU A 24 33.78 24.40 19.22
N GLY A 25 33.18 23.31 19.71
CA GLY A 25 31.89 22.87 19.21
C GLY A 25 30.81 23.93 19.43
N VAL A 26 29.97 24.15 18.42
CA VAL A 26 28.82 25.04 18.54
C VAL A 26 27.85 24.41 19.57
N GLU A 27 27.33 25.21 20.51
CA GLU A 27 26.28 24.77 21.43
C GLU A 27 25.17 24.09 20.63
N GLN A 28 24.83 22.85 20.98
CA GLN A 28 23.76 22.14 20.31
C GLN A 28 22.45 22.90 20.52
N PRO A 29 21.71 23.23 19.46
CA PRO A 29 20.41 23.83 19.62
C PRO A 29 19.51 22.91 20.45
N PRO A 30 18.62 23.46 21.30
CA PRO A 30 17.76 22.67 22.15
C PRO A 30 16.97 21.65 21.29
N ILE A 31 16.96 20.38 21.71
CA ILE A 31 16.33 19.24 21.04
C ILE A 31 14.85 19.52 20.69
N ILE A 32 14.24 20.45 21.42
CA ILE A 32 12.87 20.95 21.14
C ILE A 32 12.97 22.44 20.86
N ASN A 33 12.60 22.85 19.66
CA ASN A 33 12.52 24.26 19.29
C ASN A 33 11.59 24.98 20.28
N PRO A 34 12.09 25.97 21.08
CA PRO A 34 11.29 26.65 22.10
C PRO A 34 10.06 27.40 21.54
N TYR A 35 10.05 27.66 20.24
CA TYR A 35 8.90 28.27 19.55
C TYR A 35 7.77 27.28 19.21
N ILE A 36 7.97 25.95 19.36
CA ILE A 36 6.94 24.93 19.12
C ILE A 36 5.81 24.96 20.15
N LYS A 37 6.02 25.52 21.36
CA LYS A 37 4.96 25.59 22.40
C LYS A 37 3.68 26.28 21.95
N ASN A 38 3.71 27.10 20.91
CA ASN A 38 2.53 27.80 20.37
C ASN A 38 1.84 27.03 19.22
N PHE A 39 2.38 25.89 18.78
CA PHE A 39 1.80 25.09 17.69
C PHE A 39 0.88 23.96 18.14
N PHE A 40 0.70 23.73 19.45
CA PHE A 40 -0.35 22.86 19.94
C PHE A 40 -1.72 23.58 19.80
N LYS A 41 -2.09 23.87 18.56
CA LYS A 41 -3.47 24.22 18.24
C LYS A 41 -4.36 23.06 18.68
N LYS A 42 -5.51 23.36 19.29
CA LYS A 42 -6.59 22.40 19.59
C LYS A 42 -6.69 21.42 18.43
N LYS A 43 -6.71 20.11 18.72
CA LYS A 43 -7.02 19.10 17.70
C LYS A 43 -8.26 19.59 16.96
N PRO A 44 -8.24 19.73 15.63
CA PRO A 44 -9.44 20.15 14.90
C PRO A 44 -10.57 19.18 15.26
N ALA A 45 -11.74 19.72 15.54
CA ALA A 45 -12.93 18.92 15.76
C ALA A 45 -13.18 18.07 14.51
N LEU A 46 -13.68 16.84 14.71
CA LEU A 46 -14.13 16.02 13.60
C LEU A 46 -15.21 16.77 12.82
N LEU A 47 -15.10 16.78 11.50
CA LEU A 47 -16.14 17.30 10.63
C LEU A 47 -17.38 16.37 10.68
N SER A 48 -18.54 16.89 10.33
CA SER A 48 -19.73 16.05 10.13
C SER A 48 -19.57 15.16 8.88
N VAL A 49 -20.38 14.12 8.77
CA VAL A 49 -20.37 13.22 7.59
C VAL A 49 -20.70 14.02 6.32
N GLU A 50 -21.63 14.98 6.41
CA GLU A 50 -22.05 15.84 5.32
C GLU A 50 -20.91 16.75 4.84
N GLU A 51 -20.13 17.32 5.78
CA GLU A 51 -18.97 18.15 5.46
C GLU A 51 -17.84 17.31 4.79
N TYR A 52 -17.60 16.10 5.28
CA TYR A 52 -16.68 15.17 4.63
C TYR A 52 -17.15 14.84 3.21
N MET A 53 -18.42 14.49 3.03
CA MET A 53 -18.98 14.16 1.72
C MET A 53 -18.90 15.32 0.75
N ALA A 54 -19.28 16.53 1.17
CA ALA A 54 -19.19 17.73 0.34
C ALA A 54 -17.73 17.99 -0.13
N GLY A 55 -16.77 17.84 0.79
CA GLY A 55 -15.34 18.00 0.46
C GLY A 55 -14.83 16.91 -0.48
N ILE A 56 -15.17 15.63 -0.22
CA ILE A 56 -14.74 14.50 -1.06
C ILE A 56 -15.30 14.63 -2.47
N THR A 57 -16.61 14.85 -2.61
CA THR A 57 -17.27 14.91 -3.92
C THR A 57 -16.90 16.15 -4.73
N SER A 58 -16.43 17.22 -4.07
CA SER A 58 -15.85 18.39 -4.76
C SER A 58 -14.39 18.20 -5.19
N GLY A 59 -13.77 17.05 -4.87
CA GLY A 59 -12.37 16.77 -5.21
C GLY A 59 -11.35 17.48 -4.29
N ASN A 60 -11.76 17.92 -3.09
CA ASN A 60 -10.85 18.54 -2.12
C ASN A 60 -9.91 17.50 -1.52
N THR A 61 -8.66 17.50 -1.97
CA THR A 61 -7.63 16.53 -1.54
C THR A 61 -7.27 16.64 -0.05
N THR A 62 -7.44 17.80 0.57
CA THR A 62 -7.22 17.99 2.01
C THR A 62 -8.29 17.26 2.82
N ILE A 63 -9.56 17.42 2.46
CA ILE A 63 -10.68 16.72 3.12
C ILE A 63 -10.58 15.22 2.84
N LEU A 64 -10.26 14.81 1.61
CA LEU A 64 -10.01 13.41 1.27
C LEU A 64 -8.91 12.81 2.15
N SER A 65 -7.77 13.50 2.31
CA SER A 65 -6.67 13.04 3.17
C SER A 65 -7.08 12.91 4.65
N GLN A 66 -7.92 13.82 5.15
CA GLN A 66 -8.47 13.76 6.51
C GLN A 66 -9.42 12.56 6.66
N ALA A 67 -10.32 12.34 5.69
CA ALA A 67 -11.22 11.19 5.68
C ALA A 67 -10.46 9.87 5.63
N ILE A 68 -9.41 9.76 4.81
CA ILE A 68 -8.53 8.58 4.75
C ILE A 68 -7.86 8.35 6.11
N THR A 69 -7.33 9.41 6.75
CA THR A 69 -6.71 9.30 8.08
C THR A 69 -7.72 8.81 9.14
N LEU A 70 -8.98 9.21 9.01
CA LEU A 70 -10.06 8.76 9.89
C LEU A 70 -10.34 7.25 9.68
N VAL A 71 -10.40 6.80 8.43
CA VAL A 71 -10.57 5.39 8.05
C VAL A 71 -9.40 4.53 8.52
N GLU A 72 -8.18 5.06 8.44
CA GLU A 72 -6.96 4.36 8.90
C GLU A 72 -6.84 4.29 10.44
N SER A 73 -7.61 5.10 11.17
CA SER A 73 -7.55 5.19 12.63
C SER A 73 -8.16 3.96 13.31
N ASN A 74 -7.49 3.51 14.38
CA ASN A 74 -8.00 2.42 15.22
C ASN A 74 -8.86 2.92 16.41
N LEU A 75 -9.05 4.25 16.54
CA LEU A 75 -9.84 4.82 17.64
C LEU A 75 -11.33 4.48 17.46
N PRO A 76 -12.02 3.95 18.50
CA PRO A 76 -13.44 3.61 18.41
C PRO A 76 -14.32 4.78 17.96
N ALA A 77 -14.06 5.99 18.47
CA ALA A 77 -14.81 7.19 18.11
C ALA A 77 -14.69 7.58 16.62
N HIS A 78 -13.62 7.15 15.94
CA HIS A 78 -13.41 7.39 14.51
C HIS A 78 -14.11 6.35 13.65
N ARG A 79 -14.27 5.12 14.16
CA ARG A 79 -14.81 3.97 13.40
C ARG A 79 -16.23 4.22 12.90
N ASP A 80 -17.11 4.73 13.77
CA ASP A 80 -18.51 4.98 13.41
C ASP A 80 -18.66 6.07 12.33
N VAL A 81 -17.87 7.15 12.46
CA VAL A 81 -17.87 8.23 11.47
C VAL A 81 -17.29 7.75 10.15
N ALA A 82 -16.17 7.01 10.18
CA ALA A 82 -15.55 6.43 9.00
C ALA A 82 -16.50 5.49 8.24
N GLN A 83 -17.22 4.62 8.93
CA GLN A 83 -18.20 3.72 8.30
C GLN A 83 -19.32 4.48 7.60
N LYS A 84 -19.84 5.53 8.23
CA LYS A 84 -20.87 6.38 7.62
C LYS A 84 -20.36 7.11 6.37
N ILE A 85 -19.14 7.62 6.41
CA ILE A 85 -18.50 8.26 5.25
C ILE A 85 -18.32 7.24 4.11
N ILE A 86 -17.81 6.03 4.39
CA ILE A 86 -17.62 4.97 3.39
C ILE A 86 -18.96 4.59 2.75
N ALA A 87 -20.01 4.39 3.57
CA ALA A 87 -21.34 4.05 3.06
C ALA A 87 -21.90 5.16 2.15
N ALA A 88 -21.78 6.43 2.56
CA ALA A 88 -22.21 7.57 1.75
C ALA A 88 -21.41 7.71 0.44
N CYS A 89 -20.08 7.47 0.47
CA CYS A 89 -19.23 7.44 -0.73
C CYS A 89 -19.64 6.34 -1.69
N GLN A 90 -19.92 5.14 -1.20
CA GLN A 90 -20.41 4.02 -2.03
C GLN A 90 -21.74 4.36 -2.71
N GLU A 91 -22.69 4.90 -1.94
CA GLU A 91 -23.98 5.32 -2.47
C GLU A 91 -23.84 6.40 -3.54
N HIS A 92 -22.96 7.39 -3.31
CA HIS A 92 -22.64 8.44 -4.29
C HIS A 92 -22.09 7.85 -5.58
N THR A 93 -21.07 6.98 -5.50
CA THR A 93 -20.45 6.34 -6.67
C THR A 93 -21.45 5.50 -7.45
N MET A 94 -22.32 4.76 -6.76
CA MET A 94 -23.38 3.96 -7.40
C MET A 94 -24.40 4.84 -8.15
N LYS A 95 -24.83 5.96 -7.54
CA LYS A 95 -25.78 6.89 -8.16
C LYS A 95 -25.20 7.66 -9.32
N SER A 96 -23.93 8.05 -9.21
CA SER A 96 -23.24 8.82 -10.25
C SER A 96 -22.82 8.01 -11.45
N GLY A 97 -22.86 6.67 -11.38
CA GLY A 97 -22.41 5.77 -12.43
C GLY A 97 -20.92 5.89 -12.76
N ILE A 98 -20.12 6.43 -11.84
CA ILE A 98 -18.67 6.58 -12.02
C ILE A 98 -18.06 5.20 -12.20
N GLN A 99 -17.31 5.05 -13.28
CA GLN A 99 -16.57 3.84 -13.59
C GLN A 99 -15.08 4.12 -13.49
N THR A 100 -14.41 3.44 -12.57
CA THR A 100 -12.98 3.58 -12.34
C THR A 100 -12.21 2.38 -12.86
N MET A 101 -10.93 2.58 -13.16
CA MET A 101 -9.96 1.53 -13.47
C MET A 101 -9.06 1.30 -12.26
N ARG A 102 -9.25 0.21 -11.53
CA ARG A 102 -8.37 -0.17 -10.41
C ARG A 102 -7.27 -1.08 -10.97
N ILE A 103 -6.05 -0.56 -11.01
CA ILE A 103 -4.90 -1.24 -11.59
C ILE A 103 -3.94 -1.63 -10.46
N GLY A 104 -3.85 -2.94 -10.21
CA GLY A 104 -2.88 -3.50 -9.28
C GLY A 104 -1.50 -3.55 -9.94
N ILE A 105 -0.48 -3.02 -9.28
CA ILE A 105 0.89 -3.00 -9.79
C ILE A 105 1.78 -3.75 -8.81
N THR A 106 2.39 -4.83 -9.27
CA THR A 106 3.39 -5.60 -8.52
C THR A 106 4.62 -5.84 -9.38
N GLY A 107 5.63 -6.47 -8.83
CA GLY A 107 6.82 -6.82 -9.60
C GLY A 107 7.99 -7.20 -8.72
N VAL A 108 8.98 -7.84 -9.33
CA VAL A 108 10.18 -8.28 -8.63
C VAL A 108 10.94 -7.13 -7.97
N PRO A 109 11.69 -7.39 -6.90
CA PRO A 109 12.60 -6.39 -6.33
C PRO A 109 13.54 -5.83 -7.41
N GLY A 110 13.73 -4.53 -7.42
CA GLY A 110 14.58 -3.88 -8.42
C GLY A 110 13.93 -3.62 -9.80
N ALA A 111 12.70 -4.06 -10.04
CA ALA A 111 11.97 -3.77 -11.29
C ALA A 111 11.73 -2.26 -11.54
N GLY A 112 11.94 -1.42 -10.51
CA GLY A 112 11.72 0.02 -10.64
C GLY A 112 10.25 0.41 -10.59
N LYS A 113 9.45 -0.24 -9.73
CA LYS A 113 8.01 0.02 -9.56
C LYS A 113 7.70 1.51 -9.39
N SER A 114 8.31 2.17 -8.42
CA SER A 114 8.05 3.59 -8.15
C SER A 114 8.43 4.48 -9.34
N THR A 115 9.54 4.18 -10.05
CA THR A 115 9.94 4.92 -11.27
C THR A 115 8.96 4.67 -12.42
N PHE A 116 8.44 3.45 -12.54
CA PHE A 116 7.41 3.13 -13.52
C PHE A 116 6.10 3.86 -13.20
N ILE A 117 5.66 3.84 -11.95
CA ILE A 117 4.45 4.53 -11.49
C ILE A 117 4.56 6.05 -11.72
N GLU A 118 5.72 6.64 -11.45
CA GLU A 118 5.99 8.05 -11.74
C GLU A 118 5.84 8.36 -13.23
N ALA A 119 6.50 7.60 -14.10
CA ALA A 119 6.49 7.84 -15.54
C ALA A 119 5.11 7.53 -16.17
N PHE A 120 4.52 6.39 -15.81
CA PHE A 120 3.23 5.96 -16.34
C PHE A 120 2.08 6.79 -15.76
N GLY A 121 2.14 7.15 -14.48
CA GLY A 121 1.17 8.02 -13.84
C GLY A 121 1.15 9.42 -14.47
N SER A 122 2.33 10.04 -14.67
CA SER A 122 2.46 11.32 -15.36
C SER A 122 1.97 11.25 -16.82
N PHE A 123 2.17 10.11 -17.49
CA PHE A 123 1.61 9.89 -18.83
C PHE A 123 0.08 9.85 -18.81
N ILE A 124 -0.51 9.12 -17.87
CA ILE A 124 -1.97 9.01 -17.69
C ILE A 124 -2.60 10.36 -17.35
N THR A 125 -2.02 11.13 -16.42
CA THR A 125 -2.54 12.45 -16.06
C THR A 125 -2.43 13.44 -17.22
N SER A 126 -1.39 13.34 -18.06
CA SER A 126 -1.26 14.12 -19.29
C SER A 126 -2.34 13.84 -20.33
N LYS A 127 -3.01 12.69 -20.26
CA LYS A 127 -4.18 12.33 -21.09
C LYS A 127 -5.50 12.84 -20.51
N GLY A 128 -5.47 13.52 -19.36
CA GLY A 128 -6.64 14.13 -18.72
C GLY A 128 -7.30 13.27 -17.66
N HIS A 129 -6.73 12.11 -17.33
CA HIS A 129 -7.22 11.27 -16.23
C HIS A 129 -6.84 11.83 -14.87
N LYS A 130 -7.65 11.52 -13.86
CA LYS A 130 -7.34 11.77 -12.46
C LYS A 130 -6.86 10.47 -11.80
N LEU A 131 -5.63 10.48 -11.33
CA LEU A 131 -4.93 9.30 -10.81
C LEU A 131 -4.80 9.34 -9.28
N ALA A 132 -5.23 8.27 -8.60
CA ALA A 132 -4.83 8.00 -7.23
C ALA A 132 -3.80 6.87 -7.18
N VAL A 133 -2.74 7.01 -6.39
CA VAL A 133 -1.71 5.99 -6.14
C VAL A 133 -1.76 5.58 -4.66
N LEU A 134 -2.06 4.32 -4.40
CA LEU A 134 -2.20 3.73 -3.07
C LEU A 134 -1.16 2.63 -2.88
N ALA A 135 -0.25 2.80 -1.93
CA ALA A 135 0.74 1.77 -1.62
C ALA A 135 0.23 0.80 -0.54
N ILE A 136 0.60 -0.48 -0.65
CA ILE A 136 0.40 -1.50 0.39
C ILE A 136 1.75 -1.99 0.87
N ASP A 137 2.14 -1.59 2.08
CA ASP A 137 3.37 -2.03 2.73
C ASP A 137 3.08 -2.65 4.11
N PRO A 138 3.06 -3.97 4.21
CA PRO A 138 2.88 -4.65 5.50
C PRO A 138 4.10 -4.52 6.43
N SER A 139 5.27 -4.08 5.92
CA SER A 139 6.51 -3.97 6.70
C SER A 139 6.70 -2.61 7.37
N SER A 140 5.80 -1.66 7.18
CA SER A 140 5.91 -0.27 7.65
C SER A 140 5.91 -0.10 9.19
N GLU A 141 5.66 -1.17 9.96
CA GLU A 141 5.75 -1.13 11.44
C GLU A 141 7.13 -0.76 11.97
N LYS A 142 8.21 -1.10 11.23
CA LYS A 142 9.59 -0.87 11.68
C LYS A 142 10.23 0.42 11.18
N SER A 143 9.68 1.03 10.14
CA SER A 143 10.24 2.23 9.52
C SER A 143 9.24 3.38 9.48
N LYS A 144 9.20 4.19 10.53
CA LYS A 144 8.47 5.48 10.54
C LYS A 144 8.92 6.47 9.43
N GLY A 145 9.82 6.03 8.54
CA GLY A 145 10.43 6.82 7.47
C GLY A 145 9.90 6.54 6.06
N SER A 146 9.02 5.54 5.84
CA SER A 146 8.56 5.17 4.49
C SER A 146 7.69 6.25 3.82
N ILE A 147 6.94 7.01 4.60
CA ILE A 147 6.03 8.06 4.09
C ILE A 147 6.78 9.16 3.31
N LEU A 148 7.99 9.53 3.74
CA LEU A 148 8.83 10.49 3.03
C LEU A 148 9.53 9.85 1.82
N GLY A 149 9.92 8.59 1.92
CA GLY A 149 10.66 7.89 0.87
C GLY A 149 9.85 7.68 -0.41
N ASP A 150 8.56 7.39 -0.31
CA ASP A 150 7.70 7.16 -1.49
C ASP A 150 7.37 8.48 -2.20
N LYS A 151 7.09 9.55 -1.46
CA LYS A 151 6.86 10.88 -2.05
C LYS A 151 8.10 11.46 -2.73
N THR A 152 9.29 11.23 -2.18
CA THR A 152 10.55 11.71 -2.78
C THR A 152 10.95 10.96 -4.04
N ARG A 153 10.36 9.76 -4.29
CA ARG A 153 10.58 8.98 -5.51
C ARG A 153 9.61 9.31 -6.64
N MET A 154 8.56 10.07 -6.37
CA MET A 154 7.50 10.44 -7.32
C MET A 154 7.31 11.97 -7.32
N GLU A 155 8.39 12.71 -7.54
CA GLU A 155 8.42 14.17 -7.40
C GLU A 155 7.50 14.90 -8.39
N THR A 156 7.46 14.47 -9.65
CA THR A 156 6.63 15.08 -10.67
C THR A 156 5.15 14.80 -10.40
N LEU A 157 4.84 13.55 -10.11
CA LEU A 157 3.47 13.12 -9.88
C LEU A 157 2.90 13.69 -8.57
N CYS A 158 3.72 13.87 -7.52
CA CYS A 158 3.30 14.52 -6.27
C CYS A 158 2.86 15.98 -6.45
N ASN A 159 3.35 16.66 -7.48
CA ASN A 159 3.05 18.06 -7.79
C ASN A 159 1.96 18.20 -8.86
N ASP A 160 1.48 17.09 -9.44
CA ASP A 160 0.42 17.11 -10.43
C ASP A 160 -0.95 17.31 -9.76
N PRO A 161 -1.74 18.34 -10.13
CA PRO A 161 -3.06 18.58 -9.56
C PRO A 161 -4.07 17.46 -9.86
N ASN A 162 -3.83 16.64 -10.88
CA ASN A 162 -4.65 15.49 -11.25
C ASN A 162 -4.19 14.19 -10.57
N ALA A 163 -3.15 14.25 -9.73
CA ALA A 163 -2.64 13.09 -9.02
C ALA A 163 -2.83 13.20 -7.49
N PHE A 164 -3.10 12.07 -6.86
CA PHE A 164 -3.16 11.94 -5.41
C PHE A 164 -2.35 10.72 -4.97
N ILE A 165 -1.34 10.90 -4.14
CA ILE A 165 -0.49 9.81 -3.65
C ILE A 165 -0.71 9.61 -2.16
N ARG A 166 -1.13 8.41 -1.77
CA ARG A 166 -1.28 7.99 -0.39
C ARG A 166 -0.34 6.82 -0.09
N PRO A 167 0.70 7.03 0.72
CA PRO A 167 1.52 5.94 1.26
C PRO A 167 0.69 4.98 2.11
N SER A 168 1.16 3.74 2.24
CA SER A 168 0.52 2.73 3.09
C SER A 168 0.35 3.23 4.52
N PRO A 169 -0.79 2.92 5.17
CA PRO A 169 -0.94 3.16 6.59
C PRO A 169 0.13 2.39 7.37
N SER A 170 0.79 3.09 8.29
CA SER A 170 1.76 2.47 9.19
C SER A 170 1.02 1.69 10.28
N ALA A 171 1.35 0.42 10.44
CA ALA A 171 0.90 -0.55 11.44
C ALA A 171 -0.36 -1.36 11.09
N GLY A 172 -0.19 -2.65 11.18
CA GLY A 172 -1.26 -3.65 11.13
C GLY A 172 -0.86 -4.94 10.42
N SER A 173 -1.65 -5.99 10.63
CA SER A 173 -1.55 -7.21 9.82
C SER A 173 -1.79 -6.88 8.35
N LEU A 174 -1.29 -7.71 7.43
CA LEU A 174 -1.54 -7.56 5.99
C LEU A 174 -3.04 -7.42 5.68
N GLY A 175 -3.90 -8.15 6.38
CA GLY A 175 -5.36 -8.04 6.27
C GLY A 175 -5.89 -6.66 6.65
N GLY A 176 -5.42 -6.09 7.78
CA GLY A 176 -5.82 -4.77 8.23
C GLY A 176 -5.37 -3.65 7.31
N VAL A 177 -4.14 -3.73 6.77
CA VAL A 177 -3.64 -2.77 5.76
C VAL A 177 -4.46 -2.88 4.47
N ALA A 178 -4.73 -4.09 3.99
CA ALA A 178 -5.52 -4.32 2.79
C ALA A 178 -6.96 -3.80 2.93
N ARG A 179 -7.59 -3.99 4.08
CA ARG A 179 -8.90 -3.42 4.38
C ARG A 179 -8.89 -1.90 4.29
N LYS A 180 -7.97 -1.24 4.99
CA LYS A 180 -7.85 0.23 5.00
C LYS A 180 -7.59 0.77 3.59
N THR A 181 -6.75 0.09 2.80
CA THR A 181 -6.51 0.47 1.40
C THR A 181 -7.78 0.35 0.56
N ARG A 182 -8.57 -0.70 0.73
CA ARG A 182 -9.84 -0.85 0.02
C ARG A 182 -10.86 0.23 0.38
N GLU A 183 -10.97 0.54 1.67
CA GLU A 183 -11.81 1.65 2.14
C GLU A 183 -11.33 2.98 1.54
N THR A 184 -10.01 3.18 1.41
CA THR A 184 -9.40 4.33 0.72
C THR A 184 -9.74 4.38 -0.78
N VAL A 185 -9.76 3.22 -1.47
CA VAL A 185 -10.21 3.13 -2.88
C VAL A 185 -11.61 3.71 -3.04
N ILE A 186 -12.55 3.37 -2.15
CA ILE A 186 -13.94 3.86 -2.19
C ILE A 186 -13.98 5.39 -2.05
N LEU A 187 -13.17 5.95 -1.17
CA LEU A 187 -13.08 7.41 -0.98
C LEU A 187 -12.50 8.09 -2.23
N CYS A 188 -11.48 7.51 -2.85
CA CYS A 188 -10.87 8.04 -4.08
C CYS A 188 -11.85 7.98 -5.26
N GLU A 189 -12.63 6.91 -5.41
CA GLU A 189 -13.68 6.80 -6.43
C GLU A 189 -14.73 7.90 -6.25
N ALA A 190 -15.20 8.13 -5.02
CA ALA A 190 -16.16 9.18 -4.71
C ALA A 190 -15.59 10.60 -4.94
N ALA A 191 -14.27 10.77 -4.80
CA ALA A 191 -13.57 12.03 -5.08
C ALA A 191 -13.33 12.28 -6.59
N GLY A 192 -13.76 11.34 -7.45
CA GLY A 192 -13.69 11.47 -8.90
C GLY A 192 -12.36 11.07 -9.52
N PHE A 193 -11.54 10.27 -8.84
CA PHE A 193 -10.38 9.62 -9.46
C PHE A 193 -10.88 8.46 -10.33
N ASP A 194 -10.59 8.52 -11.62
CA ASP A 194 -11.02 7.54 -12.62
C ASP A 194 -9.98 6.45 -12.85
N VAL A 195 -8.73 6.67 -12.47
CA VAL A 195 -7.67 5.67 -12.42
C VAL A 195 -7.11 5.55 -11.01
N ILE A 196 -7.01 4.32 -10.50
CA ILE A 196 -6.46 4.05 -9.16
C ILE A 196 -5.38 2.98 -9.28
N PHE A 197 -4.13 3.37 -9.02
CA PHE A 197 -3.02 2.42 -8.87
C PHE A 197 -2.98 1.90 -7.44
N ILE A 198 -2.84 0.58 -7.32
CA ILE A 198 -2.66 -0.10 -6.04
C ILE A 198 -1.35 -0.87 -6.14
N GLU A 199 -0.30 -0.36 -5.48
CA GLU A 199 1.03 -0.94 -5.59
C GLU A 199 1.43 -1.77 -4.36
N THR A 200 2.22 -2.83 -4.61
CA THR A 200 2.89 -3.59 -3.55
C THR A 200 4.27 -3.02 -3.26
N VAL A 201 4.60 -2.86 -1.98
CA VAL A 201 5.96 -2.55 -1.56
C VAL A 201 6.71 -3.86 -1.28
N GLY A 202 7.25 -4.44 -2.33
CA GLY A 202 8.39 -5.37 -2.45
C GLY A 202 8.57 -6.58 -1.53
N VAL A 203 7.70 -6.85 -0.56
CA VAL A 203 7.90 -7.93 0.43
C VAL A 203 6.62 -8.75 0.66
N GLY A 204 6.65 -9.96 0.19
CA GLY A 204 5.88 -11.16 0.56
C GLY A 204 4.36 -11.08 0.70
N GLN A 205 3.62 -11.81 -0.13
CA GLN A 205 2.17 -12.10 -0.07
C GLN A 205 1.18 -10.91 -0.20
N SER A 206 1.64 -9.67 -0.34
CA SER A 206 0.80 -8.52 -0.61
C SER A 206 0.21 -8.52 -2.03
N GLU A 207 0.76 -9.35 -2.93
CA GLU A 207 0.32 -9.48 -4.33
C GLU A 207 -1.12 -10.00 -4.41
N THR A 208 -1.47 -11.00 -3.60
CA THR A 208 -2.84 -11.55 -3.55
C THR A 208 -3.84 -10.54 -3.01
N ALA A 209 -3.43 -9.74 -2.02
CA ALA A 209 -4.25 -8.67 -1.47
C ALA A 209 -4.52 -7.57 -2.53
N VAL A 210 -3.48 -7.15 -3.28
CA VAL A 210 -3.62 -6.18 -4.38
C VAL A 210 -4.51 -6.75 -5.49
N HIS A 211 -4.28 -7.99 -5.92
CA HIS A 211 -5.10 -8.64 -6.94
C HIS A 211 -6.59 -8.68 -6.53
N SER A 212 -6.90 -8.97 -5.25
CA SER A 212 -8.27 -9.07 -4.76
C SER A 212 -9.04 -7.75 -4.74
N MET A 213 -8.39 -6.60 -4.93
CA MET A 213 -9.02 -5.28 -4.96
C MET A 213 -8.81 -4.53 -6.27
N SER A 214 -8.10 -5.12 -7.24
CA SER A 214 -7.85 -4.54 -8.56
C SER A 214 -8.71 -5.17 -9.64
N ASP A 215 -9.07 -4.38 -10.66
CA ASP A 215 -9.78 -4.85 -11.85
C ASP A 215 -8.79 -5.43 -12.86
N PHE A 216 -7.63 -4.81 -13.00
CA PHE A 216 -6.52 -5.20 -13.87
C PHE A 216 -5.25 -5.39 -13.05
N PHE A 217 -4.45 -6.43 -13.33
CA PHE A 217 -3.24 -6.75 -12.57
C PHE A 217 -2.00 -6.74 -13.45
N LEU A 218 -1.16 -5.73 -13.26
CA LEU A 218 0.08 -5.49 -14.00
C LEU A 218 1.29 -6.00 -13.22
N LEU A 219 2.03 -6.93 -13.81
CA LEU A 219 3.26 -7.49 -13.25
C LEU A 219 4.48 -6.86 -13.94
N LEU A 220 5.33 -6.18 -13.16
CA LEU A 220 6.58 -5.59 -13.65
C LEU A 220 7.75 -6.56 -13.49
N MET A 221 8.46 -6.80 -14.58
CA MET A 221 9.57 -7.75 -14.66
C MET A 221 10.84 -7.08 -15.20
N LEU A 222 11.98 -7.74 -14.98
CA LEU A 222 13.28 -7.34 -15.52
C LEU A 222 13.70 -8.23 -16.67
N SER A 223 14.51 -7.69 -17.59
CA SER A 223 15.28 -8.47 -18.53
C SER A 223 16.37 -9.25 -17.78
N GLY A 224 16.63 -10.48 -18.14
CA GLY A 224 17.66 -11.32 -17.50
C GLY A 224 17.16 -12.23 -16.38
N ALA A 225 15.88 -12.17 -16.05
CA ALA A 225 15.21 -13.06 -15.07
C ALA A 225 15.02 -14.51 -15.59
N GLY A 226 15.80 -14.96 -16.60
CA GLY A 226 15.70 -16.33 -17.13
C GLY A 226 15.97 -17.41 -16.08
N ASP A 227 16.92 -17.19 -15.19
CA ASP A 227 17.19 -18.06 -14.03
C ASP A 227 16.18 -17.81 -12.90
N ASP A 228 15.59 -16.60 -12.82
CA ASP A 228 14.59 -16.21 -11.84
C ASP A 228 13.16 -16.70 -12.17
N LEU A 229 12.92 -17.29 -13.35
CA LEU A 229 11.66 -18.00 -13.63
C LEU A 229 11.36 -19.07 -12.58
N GLN A 230 12.40 -19.65 -11.97
CA GLN A 230 12.27 -20.57 -10.84
C GLN A 230 11.98 -19.87 -9.52
N GLY A 231 12.38 -18.59 -9.36
CA GLY A 231 12.13 -17.76 -8.17
C GLY A 231 10.80 -16.99 -8.22
N ILE A 232 10.22 -16.79 -9.39
CA ILE A 232 8.92 -16.14 -9.54
C ILE A 232 7.85 -17.16 -9.18
N LYS A 233 7.09 -16.84 -8.14
CA LYS A 233 5.94 -17.66 -7.77
C LYS A 233 4.99 -17.77 -8.97
N ARG A 234 4.90 -18.95 -9.59
CA ARG A 234 4.03 -19.25 -10.76
C ARG A 234 2.63 -18.64 -10.61
N GLY A 235 2.10 -18.62 -9.37
CA GLY A 235 0.81 -18.06 -9.07
C GLY A 235 0.67 -16.55 -9.33
N ILE A 236 1.76 -15.77 -9.26
CA ILE A 236 1.69 -14.32 -9.56
C ILE A 236 1.56 -14.11 -11.07
N MET A 237 2.26 -14.89 -11.88
CA MET A 237 2.13 -14.84 -13.34
C MET A 237 0.74 -15.26 -13.79
N GLU A 238 0.17 -16.29 -13.17
CA GLU A 238 -1.18 -16.78 -13.45
C GLU A 238 -2.26 -15.73 -13.15
N MET A 239 -2.04 -14.89 -12.12
CA MET A 239 -2.96 -13.81 -11.76
C MET A 239 -2.80 -12.55 -12.62
N SER A 240 -1.73 -12.43 -13.43
CA SER A 240 -1.45 -11.19 -14.15
C SER A 240 -2.23 -11.09 -15.47
N ASP A 241 -2.87 -9.94 -15.66
CA ASP A 241 -3.55 -9.59 -16.91
C ASP A 241 -2.54 -9.06 -17.95
N MET A 242 -1.38 -8.57 -17.50
CA MET A 242 -0.26 -8.12 -18.36
C MET A 242 1.05 -8.21 -17.60
N ILE A 243 2.12 -8.52 -18.35
CA ILE A 243 3.50 -8.43 -17.88
C ILE A 243 4.20 -7.30 -18.63
N ALA A 244 4.81 -6.35 -17.91
CA ALA A 244 5.66 -5.32 -18.50
C ALA A 244 7.13 -5.54 -18.12
N ILE A 245 7.98 -5.73 -19.14
CA ILE A 245 9.41 -5.83 -18.96
C ILE A 245 9.97 -4.42 -18.91
N THR A 246 10.38 -3.99 -17.73
CA THR A 246 10.87 -2.64 -17.46
C THR A 246 12.33 -2.45 -17.83
N LYS A 247 12.80 -1.19 -17.83
CA LYS A 247 14.17 -0.81 -18.18
C LYS A 247 14.58 -1.27 -19.59
N ALA A 248 13.64 -1.22 -20.54
CA ALA A 248 13.87 -1.58 -21.93
C ALA A 248 14.50 -0.41 -22.72
N ASP A 249 15.65 0.07 -22.26
CA ASP A 249 16.39 1.19 -22.84
C ASP A 249 17.88 0.92 -22.92
N GLY A 250 18.62 1.76 -23.66
CA GLY A 250 20.06 1.66 -23.83
C GLY A 250 20.50 0.28 -24.30
N ASN A 251 21.48 -0.29 -23.63
CA ASN A 251 22.04 -1.61 -23.97
C ASN A 251 21.16 -2.79 -23.54
N ASN A 252 19.99 -2.51 -22.96
CA ASN A 252 19.10 -3.55 -22.42
C ASN A 252 17.91 -3.88 -23.35
N VAL A 253 17.74 -3.16 -24.45
CA VAL A 253 16.61 -3.31 -25.38
C VAL A 253 16.47 -4.74 -25.91
N GLU A 254 17.57 -5.33 -26.39
CA GLU A 254 17.55 -6.69 -26.93
C GLU A 254 17.19 -7.72 -25.86
N LYS A 255 17.80 -7.61 -24.68
CA LYS A 255 17.52 -8.51 -23.55
C LYS A 255 16.05 -8.38 -23.09
N ALA A 256 15.52 -7.17 -23.05
CA ALA A 256 14.12 -6.93 -22.72
C ALA A 256 13.17 -7.54 -23.75
N SER A 257 13.51 -7.44 -25.05
CA SER A 257 12.73 -8.07 -26.12
C SER A 257 12.74 -9.60 -26.04
N MET A 258 13.90 -10.21 -25.73
CA MET A 258 14.00 -11.66 -25.51
C MET A 258 13.17 -12.09 -24.29
N ALA A 259 13.25 -11.35 -23.17
CA ALA A 259 12.45 -11.62 -21.98
C ALA A 259 10.95 -11.50 -22.29
N ARG A 260 10.54 -10.47 -23.04
CA ARG A 260 9.14 -10.33 -23.48
C ARG A 260 8.64 -11.57 -24.23
N ALA A 261 9.42 -12.08 -25.18
CA ALA A 261 9.06 -13.27 -25.94
C ALA A 261 8.93 -14.51 -25.02
N LEU A 262 9.84 -14.66 -24.06
CA LEU A 262 9.81 -15.75 -23.09
C LEU A 262 8.56 -15.69 -22.22
N TYR A 263 8.22 -14.52 -21.66
CA TYR A 263 7.04 -14.37 -20.83
C TYR A 263 5.74 -14.49 -21.64
N ALA A 264 5.69 -14.00 -22.87
CA ALA A 264 4.55 -14.19 -23.75
C ALA A 264 4.27 -15.69 -23.98
N ASN A 265 5.32 -16.48 -24.26
CA ASN A 265 5.19 -17.94 -24.41
C ASN A 265 4.73 -18.60 -23.10
N ALA A 266 5.25 -18.15 -21.96
CA ALA A 266 4.83 -18.69 -20.65
C ALA A 266 3.36 -18.39 -20.34
N LEU A 267 2.87 -17.21 -20.68
CA LEU A 267 1.47 -16.83 -20.50
C LEU A 267 0.51 -17.73 -21.30
N HIS A 268 0.89 -18.19 -22.49
CA HIS A 268 0.08 -19.10 -23.30
C HIS A 268 -0.07 -20.51 -22.69
N LEU A 269 0.74 -20.86 -21.69
CA LEU A 269 0.64 -22.15 -21.00
C LEU A 269 -0.45 -22.16 -19.89
N PHE A 270 -0.96 -21.01 -19.53
CA PHE A 270 -2.05 -20.91 -18.55
C PHE A 270 -3.40 -21.14 -19.19
N PRO A 271 -4.39 -21.67 -18.44
CA PRO A 271 -5.74 -21.84 -18.96
C PRO A 271 -6.38 -20.47 -19.29
N PRO A 272 -7.36 -20.44 -20.20
CA PRO A 272 -8.11 -19.23 -20.49
C PRO A 272 -8.71 -18.62 -19.22
N THR A 273 -8.66 -17.31 -19.12
CA THR A 273 -9.23 -16.57 -17.99
C THR A 273 -10.76 -16.48 -18.11
N GLU A 274 -11.45 -16.39 -16.99
CA GLU A 274 -12.92 -16.16 -16.98
C GLU A 274 -13.32 -14.85 -17.67
N SER A 275 -12.42 -13.87 -17.71
CA SER A 275 -12.61 -12.60 -18.43
C SER A 275 -12.61 -12.74 -19.95
N THR A 276 -12.17 -13.88 -20.49
CA THR A 276 -11.84 -14.10 -21.91
C THR A 276 -10.68 -13.24 -22.43
N TRP A 277 -10.03 -12.48 -21.56
CA TRP A 277 -8.82 -11.74 -21.88
C TRP A 277 -7.63 -12.68 -22.05
N VAL A 278 -6.81 -12.42 -23.06
CA VAL A 278 -5.54 -13.12 -23.26
C VAL A 278 -4.44 -12.25 -22.71
N PRO A 279 -3.78 -12.65 -21.58
CA PRO A 279 -2.70 -11.88 -21.01
C PRO A 279 -1.56 -11.65 -21.99
N THR A 280 -0.97 -10.46 -21.98
CA THR A 280 0.08 -10.05 -22.92
C THR A 280 1.37 -9.65 -22.20
N ALA A 281 2.50 -9.71 -22.92
CA ALA A 281 3.80 -9.21 -22.44
C ALA A 281 4.29 -8.07 -23.32
N LEU A 282 4.63 -6.92 -22.72
CA LEU A 282 5.17 -5.74 -23.38
C LEU A 282 6.51 -5.32 -22.76
N THR A 283 7.28 -4.53 -23.49
CA THR A 283 8.47 -3.85 -22.97
C THR A 283 8.14 -2.42 -22.63
N SER A 284 8.83 -1.84 -21.64
CA SER A 284 8.68 -0.42 -21.30
C SER A 284 9.96 0.18 -20.75
N SER A 285 10.14 1.47 -21.01
CA SER A 285 11.17 2.30 -20.39
C SER A 285 10.52 3.51 -19.70
N SER A 286 10.78 3.65 -18.44
CA SER A 286 10.39 4.85 -17.69
C SER A 286 11.26 6.06 -18.05
N VAL A 287 12.43 5.86 -18.63
CA VAL A 287 13.39 6.91 -19.03
C VAL A 287 13.00 7.49 -20.39
N THR A 288 12.88 6.63 -21.42
CA THR A 288 12.51 7.06 -22.78
C THR A 288 11.01 7.22 -22.97
N LYS A 289 10.19 6.70 -22.02
CA LYS A 289 8.73 6.63 -22.07
C LYS A 289 8.18 5.72 -23.17
N GLU A 290 9.05 4.96 -23.86
CA GLU A 290 8.65 3.94 -24.83
C GLU A 290 7.88 2.82 -24.15
N GLY A 291 6.86 2.28 -24.83
CA GLY A 291 6.00 1.21 -24.35
C GLY A 291 4.90 1.67 -23.37
N LEU A 292 4.95 2.91 -22.83
CA LEU A 292 3.90 3.40 -21.93
C LEU A 292 2.56 3.64 -22.65
N PRO A 293 2.53 4.20 -23.87
CA PRO A 293 1.29 4.32 -24.64
C PRO A 293 0.65 2.98 -24.96
N GLU A 294 1.44 2.00 -25.37
CA GLU A 294 0.97 0.65 -25.70
C GLU A 294 0.41 -0.10 -24.47
N ILE A 295 1.02 0.13 -23.31
CA ILE A 295 0.49 -0.40 -22.03
C ILE A 295 -0.88 0.20 -21.73
N LEU A 296 -1.06 1.51 -21.88
CA LEU A 296 -2.35 2.16 -21.63
C LEU A 296 -3.41 1.65 -22.62
N GLU A 297 -3.07 1.59 -23.91
CA GLU A 297 -3.98 1.05 -24.95
C GLU A 297 -4.47 -0.37 -24.61
N LYS A 298 -3.57 -1.24 -24.18
CA LYS A 298 -3.94 -2.62 -23.79
C LYS A 298 -4.80 -2.66 -22.52
N ILE A 299 -4.58 -1.76 -21.58
CA ILE A 299 -5.45 -1.62 -20.39
C ILE A 299 -6.84 -1.16 -20.81
N GLU A 300 -6.95 -0.20 -21.71
CA GLU A 300 -8.24 0.29 -22.22
C GLU A 300 -8.99 -0.79 -23.04
N GLU A 301 -8.26 -1.56 -23.86
CA GLU A 301 -8.81 -2.73 -24.56
C GLU A 301 -9.40 -3.75 -23.57
N TYR A 302 -8.65 -4.07 -22.51
CA TYR A 302 -9.12 -4.96 -21.45
C TYR A 302 -10.43 -4.45 -20.84
N PHE A 303 -10.46 -3.18 -20.41
CA PHE A 303 -11.66 -2.61 -19.79
C PHE A 303 -12.85 -2.57 -20.74
N THR A 304 -12.62 -2.33 -22.03
CA THR A 304 -13.66 -2.38 -23.06
C THR A 304 -14.23 -3.78 -23.17
N LEU A 305 -13.37 -4.79 -23.23
CA LEU A 305 -13.77 -6.20 -23.30
C LEU A 305 -14.59 -6.64 -22.06
N VAL A 306 -14.03 -6.41 -20.84
CA VAL A 306 -14.65 -6.92 -19.61
C VAL A 306 -15.91 -6.16 -19.21
N LYS A 307 -16.06 -4.92 -19.64
CA LYS A 307 -17.32 -4.17 -19.51
C LYS A 307 -18.37 -4.69 -20.49
N GLY A 308 -17.95 -4.99 -21.72
CA GLY A 308 -18.83 -5.51 -22.76
C GLY A 308 -19.40 -6.90 -22.47
N ASN A 309 -18.59 -7.79 -21.88
CA ASN A 309 -19.01 -9.17 -21.54
C ASN A 309 -19.56 -9.33 -20.11
N GLY A 310 -19.62 -8.25 -19.31
CA GLY A 310 -20.17 -8.25 -17.96
C GLY A 310 -19.22 -8.79 -16.88
N TYR A 311 -18.00 -9.20 -17.23
CA TYR A 311 -17.01 -9.71 -16.26
C TYR A 311 -16.60 -8.65 -15.23
N TYR A 312 -16.48 -7.39 -15.64
CA TYR A 312 -16.16 -6.28 -14.76
C TYR A 312 -17.08 -6.21 -13.52
N GLN A 313 -18.39 -6.26 -13.73
CA GLN A 313 -19.36 -6.25 -12.63
C GLN A 313 -19.35 -7.55 -11.82
N SER A 314 -19.13 -8.69 -12.49
CA SER A 314 -19.03 -9.99 -11.84
C SER A 314 -17.82 -10.04 -10.90
N LYS A 315 -16.63 -9.63 -11.38
CA LYS A 315 -15.39 -9.58 -10.60
C LYS A 315 -15.57 -8.68 -9.36
N ARG A 316 -16.15 -7.48 -9.51
CA ARG A 316 -16.38 -6.56 -8.38
C ARG A 316 -17.38 -7.10 -7.36
N ARG A 317 -18.41 -7.85 -7.79
CA ARG A 317 -19.33 -8.55 -6.86
C ARG A 317 -18.62 -9.65 -6.08
N GLN A 318 -17.78 -10.43 -6.74
CA GLN A 318 -16.98 -11.47 -6.08
C GLN A 318 -15.99 -10.86 -5.09
N GLN A 319 -15.31 -9.78 -5.47
CA GLN A 319 -14.45 -9.02 -4.57
C GLN A 319 -15.22 -8.49 -3.34
N ALA A 320 -16.42 -7.94 -3.53
CA ALA A 320 -17.23 -7.46 -2.42
C ALA A 320 -17.61 -8.59 -1.45
N LYS A 321 -17.97 -9.77 -1.98
CA LYS A 321 -18.24 -10.96 -1.19
C LYS A 321 -17.01 -11.43 -0.41
N PHE A 322 -15.86 -11.53 -1.07
CA PHE A 322 -14.58 -11.90 -0.44
C PHE A 322 -14.27 -10.97 0.74
N TRP A 323 -14.35 -9.65 0.53
CA TRP A 323 -14.04 -8.67 1.56
C TRP A 323 -15.04 -8.64 2.72
N MET A 324 -16.29 -9.01 2.47
CA MET A 324 -17.26 -9.20 3.57
C MET A 324 -16.78 -10.31 4.52
N TYR A 325 -16.32 -11.45 3.98
CA TYR A 325 -15.80 -12.54 4.81
C TYR A 325 -14.50 -12.16 5.51
N GLU A 326 -13.57 -11.51 4.81
CA GLU A 326 -12.33 -11.02 5.42
C GLU A 326 -12.60 -10.02 6.56
N SER A 327 -13.56 -9.10 6.38
CA SER A 327 -13.96 -8.17 7.44
C SER A 327 -14.56 -8.87 8.67
N ILE A 328 -15.35 -9.93 8.45
CA ILE A 328 -15.90 -10.75 9.53
C ILE A 328 -14.77 -11.47 10.27
N ASN A 329 -13.86 -12.12 9.54
CA ASN A 329 -12.72 -12.84 10.12
C ASN A 329 -11.84 -11.91 10.96
N GLU A 330 -11.54 -10.73 10.44
CA GLU A 330 -10.75 -9.71 11.16
C GLU A 330 -11.48 -9.21 12.41
N ALA A 331 -12.77 -8.92 12.30
CA ALA A 331 -13.57 -8.48 13.43
C ALA A 331 -13.62 -9.54 14.55
N LEU A 332 -13.83 -10.81 14.20
CA LEU A 332 -13.81 -11.93 15.13
C LEU A 332 -12.43 -12.10 15.79
N LYS A 333 -11.37 -12.02 14.99
CA LYS A 333 -10.00 -12.09 15.50
C LYS A 333 -9.72 -10.95 16.48
N ASN A 334 -10.06 -9.73 16.12
CA ASN A 334 -9.82 -8.55 16.97
C ASN A 334 -10.66 -8.63 18.24
N SER A 335 -11.93 -9.04 18.17
CA SER A 335 -12.79 -9.18 19.35
C SER A 335 -12.25 -10.19 20.37
N PHE A 336 -11.54 -11.21 19.90
CA PHE A 336 -10.89 -12.18 20.77
C PHE A 336 -9.60 -11.60 21.39
N TYR A 337 -8.66 -11.13 20.57
CA TYR A 337 -7.34 -10.70 21.03
C TYR A 337 -7.33 -9.37 21.78
N GLU A 338 -8.27 -8.46 21.46
CA GLU A 338 -8.42 -7.15 22.13
C GLU A 338 -9.30 -7.24 23.39
N ASN A 339 -9.82 -8.43 23.72
CA ASN A 339 -10.61 -8.59 24.94
C ASN A 339 -9.69 -8.54 26.18
N PRO A 340 -9.92 -7.60 27.15
CA PRO A 340 -9.00 -7.41 28.29
C PRO A 340 -8.81 -8.63 29.18
N VAL A 341 -9.79 -9.55 29.22
CA VAL A 341 -9.71 -10.79 29.99
C VAL A 341 -8.84 -11.80 29.24
N ILE A 342 -9.08 -11.94 27.95
CA ILE A 342 -8.33 -12.86 27.10
C ILE A 342 -6.88 -12.41 26.96
N GLU A 343 -6.61 -11.13 26.79
CA GLU A 343 -5.26 -10.56 26.71
C GLU A 343 -4.39 -10.97 27.92
N LYS A 344 -4.97 -10.92 29.13
CA LYS A 344 -4.27 -11.36 30.35
C LYS A 344 -4.07 -12.88 30.38
N LEU A 345 -5.10 -13.64 30.02
CA LEU A 345 -5.04 -15.11 30.04
C LEU A 345 -4.04 -15.65 29.02
N ILE A 346 -3.90 -15.00 27.85
CA ILE A 346 -2.93 -15.43 26.82
C ILE A 346 -1.53 -15.49 27.40
N VAL A 347 -1.10 -14.51 28.18
CA VAL A 347 0.25 -14.49 28.78
C VAL A 347 0.50 -15.70 29.68
N ASP A 348 -0.48 -16.07 30.52
CA ASP A 348 -0.39 -17.20 31.39
C ASP A 348 -0.34 -18.54 30.62
N TYR A 349 -1.17 -18.65 29.58
CA TYR A 349 -1.24 -19.83 28.71
C TYR A 349 0.02 -19.99 27.84
N GLU A 350 0.57 -18.87 27.30
CA GLU A 350 1.85 -18.88 26.60
C GLU A 350 2.97 -19.39 27.50
N GLY A 351 3.03 -18.92 28.73
CA GLY A 351 4.00 -19.41 29.72
C GLY A 351 3.87 -20.95 29.99
N ALA A 352 2.64 -21.42 30.13
CA ALA A 352 2.40 -22.87 30.38
C ALA A 352 2.77 -23.73 29.17
N VAL A 353 2.53 -23.22 27.93
CA VAL A 353 2.91 -23.92 26.69
C VAL A 353 4.43 -23.94 26.52
N LEU A 354 5.11 -22.80 26.74
CA LEU A 354 6.57 -22.72 26.65
C LEU A 354 7.28 -23.59 27.68
N ASP A 355 6.71 -23.74 28.89
CA ASP A 355 7.20 -24.64 29.93
C ASP A 355 6.88 -26.12 29.68
N GLY A 356 6.13 -26.45 28.62
CA GLY A 356 5.69 -27.81 28.33
C GLY A 356 4.64 -28.37 29.31
N LYS A 357 4.00 -27.51 30.11
CA LYS A 357 2.96 -27.87 31.08
C LYS A 357 1.58 -28.04 30.44
N LEU A 358 1.35 -27.40 29.31
CA LEU A 358 0.09 -27.46 28.59
C LEU A 358 0.38 -27.65 27.09
N GLU A 359 -0.40 -28.48 26.44
CA GLU A 359 -0.31 -28.72 25.00
C GLU A 359 -0.95 -27.54 24.22
N SER A 360 -0.35 -27.12 23.10
CA SER A 360 -0.71 -25.91 22.37
C SER A 360 -2.17 -25.92 21.87
N PHE A 361 -2.68 -27.04 21.36
CA PHE A 361 -4.06 -27.15 20.89
C PHE A 361 -5.07 -27.14 22.06
N MET A 362 -4.70 -27.72 23.21
CA MET A 362 -5.52 -27.63 24.41
C MET A 362 -5.59 -26.19 24.93
N ALA A 363 -4.45 -25.50 24.98
CA ALA A 363 -4.37 -24.08 25.36
C ALA A 363 -5.30 -23.20 24.50
N ALA A 364 -5.25 -23.37 23.17
CA ALA A 364 -6.10 -22.65 22.25
C ALA A 364 -7.59 -22.97 22.46
N GLY A 365 -7.93 -24.24 22.65
CA GLY A 365 -9.31 -24.69 22.93
C GLY A 365 -9.88 -24.06 24.19
N GLU A 366 -9.12 -24.10 25.30
CA GLU A 366 -9.54 -23.53 26.58
C GLU A 366 -9.71 -22.03 26.54
N LEU A 367 -8.80 -21.30 25.86
CA LEU A 367 -8.92 -19.85 25.65
C LEU A 367 -10.18 -19.49 24.86
N LEU A 368 -10.47 -20.24 23.80
CA LEU A 368 -11.69 -20.04 23.00
C LEU A 368 -12.96 -20.34 23.80
N GLU A 369 -12.93 -21.39 24.65
CA GLU A 369 -14.06 -21.69 25.51
C GLU A 369 -14.30 -20.62 26.57
N LYS A 370 -13.23 -20.12 27.19
CA LYS A 370 -13.31 -19.00 28.15
C LYS A 370 -13.89 -17.74 27.47
N TYR A 371 -13.44 -17.41 26.25
CA TYR A 371 -13.96 -16.28 25.49
C TYR A 371 -15.47 -16.42 25.23
N ARG A 372 -15.94 -17.58 24.77
CA ARG A 372 -17.38 -17.85 24.53
C ARG A 372 -18.24 -17.71 25.79
N ASN A 373 -17.67 -17.91 26.96
CA ASN A 373 -18.37 -17.83 28.24
C ASN A 373 -18.35 -16.42 28.84
N LEU A 374 -17.58 -15.47 28.27
CA LEU A 374 -17.59 -14.05 28.68
C LEU A 374 -18.84 -13.30 28.18
N ASP A 375 -19.46 -13.79 27.10
CA ASP A 375 -20.66 -13.17 26.49
C ASP A 375 -21.98 -13.73 27.08
N LYS A 376 -21.90 -14.64 28.06
CA LYS A 376 -23.05 -15.20 28.79
C LYS A 376 -23.18 -14.56 30.16
#